data_ac88967028b4d1648b755918ea77d742
#
_entry.id   ac88967028b4d1648b755918ea77d742
#
_cell.length_a   1.000
_cell.length_b   1.000
_cell.length_c   1.000
_cell.angle_alpha   90.00
_cell.angle_beta   90.00
_cell.angle_gamma   90.00
#
_symmetry.space_group_name_H-M   'P 1'
#
loop_
_entity.id
_entity.type
_entity.pdbx_description
1 polymer ?
#
loop_
_entity_poly.entity_id
_entity_poly.type
_entity_poly.pdbx_seq_one_letter_code
_entity_poly.pdbx_strand_id
1 'polypeptide(L)'
;FKVGATLKAKISQTELKVGEILPVSPVVHFDPSRQLLTTFEGAWLESKDLKNTKVTLGYLDGINARYENQVHDFGLWPNELNTDKGKVKDGTSDEMLIAGIDYQITPELSASYFYADVDNIYKQNYVGFAFNKKLDEHNKIATHIRYFDNQDSGDAIYGEIENQALSLKGAWTHDNHMIDVGYQQIFGDTGNVNAMFPTLSGWVPQPYLVNWSVASFIRKDERSW
;
A
#
# COMPACT_ATOMS: atom_id res chain seq x y z
N PHE A 1 -5.99 -20.99 14.45
CA PHE A 1 -6.36 -21.20 13.04
C PHE A 1 -7.75 -20.62 12.83
N LYS A 2 -7.89 -19.64 11.94
CA LYS A 2 -9.18 -19.04 11.56
C LYS A 2 -9.62 -19.61 10.21
N VAL A 3 -10.88 -19.94 10.09
CA VAL A 3 -11.52 -20.26 8.80
C VAL A 3 -12.26 -19.01 8.34
N GLY A 4 -11.78 -18.41 7.26
CA GLY A 4 -12.44 -17.28 6.62
C GLY A 4 -13.35 -17.71 5.48
N ALA A 5 -14.29 -16.85 5.14
CA ALA A 5 -15.19 -17.03 4.00
C ALA A 5 -15.29 -15.77 3.17
N THR A 6 -15.36 -15.92 1.86
CA THR A 6 -15.52 -14.80 0.92
C THR A 6 -16.66 -15.11 -0.05
N LEU A 7 -17.66 -14.24 -0.08
CA LEU A 7 -18.65 -14.21 -1.15
C LEU A 7 -18.10 -13.42 -2.33
N LYS A 8 -18.21 -13.96 -3.53
CA LYS A 8 -17.81 -13.29 -4.77
C LYS A 8 -18.97 -13.19 -5.73
N ALA A 9 -19.20 -12.00 -6.25
CA ALA A 9 -20.16 -11.74 -7.31
C ALA A 9 -19.46 -11.05 -8.48
N LYS A 10 -19.75 -11.49 -9.71
CA LYS A 10 -19.16 -10.91 -10.92
C LYS A 10 -20.24 -10.58 -11.94
N ILE A 11 -20.21 -9.34 -12.43
CA ILE A 11 -21.07 -8.83 -13.50
C ILE A 11 -20.16 -8.11 -14.49
N SER A 12 -20.18 -8.54 -15.77
CA SER A 12 -19.27 -8.01 -16.79
C SER A 12 -17.79 -8.18 -16.37
N GLN A 13 -17.03 -7.11 -16.28
CA GLN A 13 -15.66 -7.08 -15.78
C GLN A 13 -15.57 -6.48 -14.37
N THR A 14 -16.69 -6.36 -13.68
CA THR A 14 -16.77 -5.90 -12.30
C THR A 14 -16.91 -7.09 -11.36
N GLU A 15 -16.03 -7.19 -10.37
CA GLU A 15 -16.04 -8.22 -9.33
C GLU A 15 -16.19 -7.54 -7.95
N LEU A 16 -17.16 -8.03 -7.17
CA LEU A 16 -17.35 -7.70 -5.75
C LEU A 16 -16.96 -8.90 -4.90
N LYS A 17 -16.18 -8.65 -3.86
CA LYS A 17 -15.86 -9.61 -2.79
C LYS A 17 -16.37 -9.07 -1.47
N VAL A 18 -16.99 -9.90 -0.65
CA VAL A 18 -17.47 -9.55 0.70
C VAL A 18 -17.08 -10.66 1.66
N GLY A 19 -16.56 -10.29 2.81
CA GLY A 19 -16.04 -11.18 3.85
C GLY A 19 -14.52 -11.07 3.98
N GLU A 20 -13.82 -12.20 4.06
CA GLU A 20 -12.35 -12.20 4.19
C GLU A 20 -11.65 -11.92 2.87
N ILE A 21 -10.78 -10.91 2.84
CA ILE A 21 -10.19 -10.33 1.64
C ILE A 21 -8.66 -10.32 1.75
N LEU A 22 -8.00 -10.53 0.62
CA LEU A 22 -6.57 -10.32 0.42
C LEU A 22 -6.39 -9.11 -0.53
N PRO A 23 -6.37 -7.89 -0.01
CA PRO A 23 -6.25 -6.71 -0.85
C PRO A 23 -4.86 -6.59 -1.46
N VAL A 24 -4.80 -6.05 -2.69
CA VAL A 24 -3.57 -5.74 -3.40
C VAL A 24 -3.70 -4.35 -4.00
N SER A 25 -3.23 -3.36 -3.27
CA SER A 25 -3.18 -1.96 -3.72
C SER A 25 -1.99 -1.24 -3.09
N PRO A 26 -1.63 -0.05 -3.56
CA PRO A 26 -0.57 0.74 -2.94
C PRO A 26 -0.86 1.15 -1.50
N VAL A 27 -2.13 1.31 -1.15
CA VAL A 27 -2.57 1.84 0.15
C VAL A 27 -3.01 0.76 1.14
N VAL A 28 -3.25 -0.45 0.68
CA VAL A 28 -3.46 -1.64 1.51
C VAL A 28 -3.03 -2.90 0.78
N HIS A 29 -2.23 -3.72 1.44
CA HIS A 29 -1.72 -4.95 0.87
C HIS A 29 -1.64 -6.04 1.94
N PHE A 30 -2.05 -7.26 1.60
CA PHE A 30 -1.85 -8.40 2.50
C PHE A 30 -0.36 -8.74 2.61
N ASP A 31 0.07 -9.34 3.73
CA ASP A 31 1.45 -9.80 3.90
C ASP A 31 1.66 -11.17 3.21
N PRO A 32 2.41 -11.22 2.09
CA PRO A 32 2.71 -12.47 1.40
C PRO A 32 3.93 -13.20 1.98
N SER A 33 4.59 -12.67 3.00
CA SER A 33 5.91 -13.14 3.47
C SER A 33 5.85 -14.38 4.35
N ARG A 34 4.65 -14.89 4.66
CA ARG A 34 4.46 -16.03 5.56
C ARG A 34 3.44 -17.02 4.99
N GLN A 35 3.48 -18.24 5.51
CA GLN A 35 2.54 -19.29 5.14
C GLN A 35 1.09 -18.96 5.56
N LEU A 36 0.91 -18.36 6.72
CA LEU A 36 -0.36 -17.78 7.13
C LEU A 36 -0.37 -16.30 6.72
N LEU A 37 -1.34 -15.92 5.93
CA LEU A 37 -1.45 -14.57 5.38
C LEU A 37 -2.16 -13.64 6.36
N THR A 38 -1.81 -12.38 6.34
CA THR A 38 -2.66 -11.33 6.90
C THR A 38 -3.87 -11.17 6.00
N THR A 39 -5.06 -11.20 6.58
CA THR A 39 -6.33 -11.03 5.86
C THR A 39 -7.11 -9.85 6.42
N PHE A 40 -8.03 -9.32 5.63
CA PHE A 40 -8.88 -8.20 6.01
C PHE A 40 -10.35 -8.62 5.90
N GLU A 41 -11.22 -8.10 6.74
CA GLU A 41 -12.67 -8.25 6.59
C GLU A 41 -13.27 -6.99 5.97
N GLY A 42 -14.36 -7.15 5.19
CA GLY A 42 -15.07 -6.03 4.58
C GLY A 42 -15.62 -6.33 3.18
N ALA A 43 -15.62 -5.31 2.33
CA ALA A 43 -16.06 -5.38 0.95
C ALA A 43 -15.02 -4.77 0.01
N TRP A 44 -14.81 -5.40 -1.14
CA TRP A 44 -13.83 -4.99 -2.15
C TRP A 44 -14.40 -5.14 -3.55
N LEU A 45 -14.42 -4.04 -4.30
CA LEU A 45 -14.91 -4.00 -5.66
C LEU A 45 -13.77 -3.61 -6.61
N GLU A 46 -13.62 -4.37 -7.68
CA GLU A 46 -12.76 -4.03 -8.81
C GLU A 46 -13.56 -4.06 -10.10
N SER A 47 -13.45 -3.01 -10.90
CA SER A 47 -14.11 -2.90 -12.20
C SER A 47 -13.12 -2.56 -13.31
N LYS A 48 -13.22 -3.28 -14.43
CA LYS A 48 -12.50 -3.04 -15.68
C LYS A 48 -13.45 -2.78 -16.86
N ASP A 49 -14.69 -2.36 -16.56
CA ASP A 49 -15.70 -2.09 -17.58
C ASP A 49 -15.40 -0.82 -18.39
N LEU A 50 -14.61 0.08 -17.83
CA LEU A 50 -14.11 1.26 -18.54
C LEU A 50 -12.84 0.93 -19.33
N LYS A 51 -12.77 1.41 -20.56
CA LYS A 51 -11.61 1.17 -21.43
C LYS A 51 -10.32 1.69 -20.80
N ASN A 52 -9.28 0.86 -20.80
CA ASN A 52 -7.95 1.18 -20.26
C ASN A 52 -7.94 1.58 -18.76
N THR A 53 -9.01 1.30 -18.03
CA THR A 53 -9.18 1.75 -16.66
C THR A 53 -9.52 0.59 -15.75
N LYS A 54 -8.88 0.52 -14.58
CA LYS A 54 -9.32 -0.30 -13.46
C LYS A 54 -9.71 0.63 -12.32
N VAL A 55 -10.95 0.53 -11.85
CA VAL A 55 -11.44 1.20 -10.65
C VAL A 55 -11.44 0.21 -9.50
N THR A 56 -10.98 0.65 -8.35
CA THR A 56 -10.97 -0.13 -7.10
C THR A 56 -11.69 0.67 -6.03
N LEU A 57 -12.64 0.04 -5.34
CA LEU A 57 -13.29 0.57 -4.15
C LEU A 57 -13.18 -0.47 -3.04
N GLY A 58 -12.87 -0.03 -1.84
CA GLY A 58 -12.76 -0.89 -0.67
C GLY A 58 -13.38 -0.25 0.56
N TYR A 59 -14.06 -1.06 1.35
CA TYR A 59 -14.46 -0.79 2.71
C TYR A 59 -13.99 -1.96 3.55
N LEU A 60 -13.11 -1.72 4.49
CA LEU A 60 -12.57 -2.74 5.38
C LEU A 60 -12.92 -2.35 6.82
N ASP A 61 -13.37 -3.32 7.59
CA ASP A 61 -13.82 -3.17 8.96
C ASP A 61 -13.00 -3.99 9.97
N GLY A 62 -11.95 -4.66 9.50
CA GLY A 62 -11.06 -5.37 10.40
C GLY A 62 -9.88 -6.04 9.70
N ILE A 63 -8.92 -6.43 10.51
CA ILE A 63 -7.69 -7.10 10.11
C ILE A 63 -7.47 -8.35 10.97
N ASN A 64 -7.04 -9.45 10.34
CA ASN A 64 -6.55 -10.63 11.01
C ASN A 64 -5.05 -10.77 10.74
N ALA A 65 -4.24 -10.50 11.76
CA ALA A 65 -2.80 -10.65 11.64
C ALA A 65 -2.41 -12.13 11.51
N ARG A 66 -1.31 -12.39 10.82
CA ARG A 66 -0.80 -13.75 10.51
C ARG A 66 -0.57 -14.67 11.72
N TYR A 67 -0.38 -14.11 12.91
CA TYR A 67 -0.10 -14.85 14.14
C TYR A 67 -1.33 -14.97 15.06
N GLU A 68 -2.47 -14.47 14.61
CA GLU A 68 -3.72 -14.43 15.38
C GLU A 68 -4.81 -15.32 14.76
N ASN A 69 -5.86 -15.52 15.50
CA ASN A 69 -7.02 -16.26 15.07
C ASN A 69 -8.33 -15.47 15.19
N GLN A 70 -8.20 -14.17 15.45
CA GLN A 70 -9.31 -13.23 15.61
C GLN A 70 -9.10 -12.03 14.70
N VAL A 71 -10.20 -11.38 14.34
CA VAL A 71 -10.20 -10.09 13.66
C VAL A 71 -10.11 -9.00 14.71
N HIS A 72 -9.32 -7.99 14.43
CA HIS A 72 -9.13 -6.82 15.26
C HIS A 72 -9.39 -5.57 14.44
N ASP A 73 -9.66 -4.48 15.12
CA ASP A 73 -9.68 -3.15 14.55
C ASP A 73 -8.29 -2.74 14.05
N PHE A 74 -8.24 -1.71 13.23
CA PHE A 74 -6.99 -1.16 12.71
C PHE A 74 -6.24 -0.36 13.78
N GLY A 75 -4.93 -0.51 13.78
CA GLY A 75 -4.04 0.27 14.63
C GLY A 75 -2.67 0.42 13.96
N LEU A 76 -1.88 1.39 14.41
CA LEU A 76 -0.49 1.51 14.01
C LEU A 76 0.39 0.74 14.98
N TRP A 77 1.48 0.19 14.47
CA TRP A 77 2.44 -0.53 15.30
C TRP A 77 3.16 0.45 16.25
N PRO A 78 3.05 0.27 17.58
CA PRO A 78 3.50 1.28 18.54
C PRO A 78 5.01 1.60 18.48
N ASN A 79 5.83 0.64 18.06
CA ASN A 79 7.28 0.79 18.03
C ASN A 79 7.82 1.59 16.84
N GLU A 80 6.97 1.92 15.89
CA GLU A 80 7.36 2.61 14.67
C GLU A 80 6.84 4.04 14.61
N LEU A 81 5.95 4.40 15.52
CA LEU A 81 5.68 5.78 15.85
C LEU A 81 6.88 6.30 16.63
N ASN A 82 7.79 6.99 15.96
CA ASN A 82 8.87 7.68 16.64
C ASN A 82 8.27 8.89 17.36
N THR A 83 7.57 8.60 18.45
CA THR A 83 7.04 9.61 19.32
C THR A 83 8.12 9.99 20.31
N ASP A 84 9.00 10.91 19.93
CA ASP A 84 9.77 11.70 20.91
C ASP A 84 8.85 12.39 21.95
N LYS A 85 7.55 12.27 21.78
CA LYS A 85 6.49 12.84 22.63
C LYS A 85 5.70 11.81 23.45
N GLY A 86 6.23 10.60 23.60
CA GLY A 86 5.83 9.58 24.58
C GLY A 86 4.35 9.54 24.94
N LYS A 87 3.63 8.71 24.35
CA LYS A 87 2.43 7.95 24.64
C LYS A 87 1.64 7.78 23.35
N VAL A 88 1.81 6.62 22.76
CA VAL A 88 0.79 6.08 21.85
C VAL A 88 -0.53 6.14 22.62
N LYS A 89 -1.51 6.87 22.11
CA LYS A 89 -2.87 6.75 22.61
C LYS A 89 -3.31 5.32 22.30
N ASP A 90 -3.77 4.60 23.29
CA ASP A 90 -4.46 3.33 23.05
C ASP A 90 -5.76 3.65 22.30
N GLY A 91 -5.82 3.25 21.06
CA GLY A 91 -6.98 3.48 20.21
C GLY A 91 -6.89 2.66 18.93
N THR A 92 -8.04 2.28 18.44
CA THR A 92 -8.19 1.52 17.22
C THR A 92 -9.28 2.17 16.35
N SER A 93 -9.29 1.85 15.07
CA SER A 93 -10.34 2.22 14.12
C SER A 93 -10.93 0.95 13.53
N ASP A 94 -12.23 0.90 13.40
CA ASP A 94 -12.99 -0.17 12.76
C ASP A 94 -13.38 0.16 11.31
N GLU A 95 -12.82 1.23 10.75
CA GLU A 95 -13.17 1.67 9.41
C GLU A 95 -11.93 2.07 8.60
N MET A 96 -11.84 1.51 7.39
CA MET A 96 -10.91 1.94 6.36
C MET A 96 -11.63 2.02 5.02
N LEU A 97 -11.64 3.21 4.43
CA LEU A 97 -12.17 3.49 3.10
C LEU A 97 -11.03 3.53 2.07
N ILE A 98 -11.24 2.91 0.92
CA ILE A 98 -10.29 2.91 -0.18
C ILE A 98 -10.98 3.27 -1.49
N ALA A 99 -10.36 4.16 -2.26
CA ALA A 99 -10.73 4.44 -3.64
C ALA A 99 -9.49 4.51 -4.52
N GLY A 100 -9.52 3.88 -5.68
CA GLY A 100 -8.37 3.86 -6.57
C GLY A 100 -8.73 3.76 -8.03
N ILE A 101 -7.82 4.25 -8.85
CA ILE A 101 -7.88 4.16 -10.30
C ILE A 101 -6.50 3.86 -10.87
N ASP A 102 -6.42 2.85 -11.72
CA ASP A 102 -5.29 2.59 -12.60
C ASP A 102 -5.72 2.91 -14.03
N TYR A 103 -4.93 3.67 -14.76
CA TYR A 103 -5.21 4.09 -16.12
C TYR A 103 -4.03 3.84 -17.06
N GLN A 104 -4.28 3.11 -18.16
CA GLN A 104 -3.31 2.88 -19.21
C GLN A 104 -3.38 4.02 -20.21
N ILE A 105 -2.41 4.95 -20.15
CA ILE A 105 -2.33 6.16 -20.98
C ILE A 105 -1.92 5.77 -22.40
N THR A 106 -0.84 4.99 -22.54
CA THR A 106 -0.37 4.39 -23.79
C THR A 106 -0.03 2.92 -23.52
N PRO A 107 0.27 2.10 -24.54
CA PRO A 107 0.72 0.72 -24.30
C PRO A 107 1.94 0.62 -23.37
N GLU A 108 2.77 1.65 -23.31
CA GLU A 108 4.00 1.68 -22.51
C GLU A 108 3.87 2.43 -21.19
N LEU A 109 2.91 3.37 -21.07
CA LEU A 109 2.78 4.28 -19.93
C LEU A 109 1.46 4.06 -19.19
N SER A 110 1.53 3.85 -17.91
CA SER A 110 0.37 3.82 -17.00
C SER A 110 0.51 4.82 -15.87
N ALA A 111 -0.62 5.27 -15.34
CA ALA A 111 -0.74 6.09 -14.15
C ALA A 111 -1.72 5.45 -13.18
N SER A 112 -1.48 5.66 -11.89
CA SER A 112 -2.34 5.18 -10.81
C SER A 112 -2.53 6.28 -9.77
N TYR A 113 -3.74 6.38 -9.24
CA TYR A 113 -4.05 7.18 -8.06
C TYR A 113 -4.85 6.32 -7.09
N PHE A 114 -4.48 6.36 -5.82
CA PHE A 114 -5.23 5.72 -4.74
C PHE A 114 -5.34 6.66 -3.56
N TYR A 115 -6.48 6.59 -2.91
CA TYR A 115 -6.78 7.23 -1.64
C TYR A 115 -7.19 6.17 -0.63
N ALA A 116 -6.72 6.31 0.59
CA ALA A 116 -7.21 5.56 1.73
C ALA A 116 -7.42 6.48 2.93
N ASP A 117 -8.42 6.16 3.74
CA ASP A 117 -8.70 6.82 5.01
C ASP A 117 -8.96 5.74 6.05
N VAL A 118 -8.11 5.67 7.06
CA VAL A 118 -8.33 4.88 8.26
C VAL A 118 -8.87 5.85 9.30
N ASP A 119 -10.15 5.75 9.59
CA ASP A 119 -10.88 6.71 10.41
C ASP A 119 -10.16 7.00 11.73
N ASN A 120 -10.04 8.28 12.08
CA ASN A 120 -9.36 8.78 13.27
C ASN A 120 -7.86 8.45 13.39
N ILE A 121 -7.23 7.85 12.37
CA ILE A 121 -5.81 7.52 12.37
C ILE A 121 -5.07 8.31 11.29
N TYR A 122 -5.26 7.98 10.03
CA TYR A 122 -4.59 8.67 8.93
C TYR A 122 -5.34 8.55 7.61
N LYS A 123 -5.08 9.48 6.72
CA LYS A 123 -5.42 9.45 5.30
C LYS A 123 -4.15 9.42 4.46
N GLN A 124 -4.22 8.72 3.34
CA GLN A 124 -3.10 8.51 2.45
C GLN A 124 -3.50 8.75 1.01
N ASN A 125 -2.70 9.54 0.30
CA ASN A 125 -2.76 9.69 -1.14
C ASN A 125 -1.56 9.00 -1.78
N TYR A 126 -1.79 8.26 -2.85
CA TYR A 126 -0.75 7.64 -3.66
C TYR A 126 -0.90 8.05 -5.12
N VAL A 127 0.20 8.44 -5.73
CA VAL A 127 0.32 8.67 -7.16
C VAL A 127 1.46 7.82 -7.71
N GLY A 128 1.20 7.09 -8.78
CA GLY A 128 2.18 6.25 -9.44
C GLY A 128 2.19 6.42 -10.95
N PHE A 129 3.39 6.41 -11.55
CA PHE A 129 3.59 6.30 -12.99
C PHE A 129 4.53 5.14 -13.26
N ALA A 130 4.20 4.32 -14.26
CA ALA A 130 5.06 3.24 -14.71
C ALA A 130 5.20 3.30 -16.23
N PHE A 131 6.44 3.25 -16.70
CA PHE A 131 6.78 3.20 -18.11
C PHE A 131 7.58 1.94 -18.40
N ASN A 132 7.11 1.15 -19.39
CA ASN A 132 7.76 -0.08 -19.81
C ASN A 132 7.81 -0.10 -21.34
N LYS A 133 9.00 -0.21 -21.91
CA LYS A 133 9.17 -0.22 -23.36
C LYS A 133 10.19 -1.27 -23.79
N LYS A 134 9.81 -2.10 -24.75
CA LYS A 134 10.73 -2.92 -25.52
C LYS A 134 11.34 -2.04 -26.61
N LEU A 135 12.66 -1.84 -26.55
CA LEU A 135 13.37 -1.01 -27.53
C LEU A 135 13.66 -1.80 -28.82
N ASP A 136 14.06 -3.06 -28.65
CA ASP A 136 14.30 -4.02 -29.72
C ASP A 136 14.15 -5.46 -29.18
N GLU A 137 14.63 -6.48 -29.91
CA GLU A 137 14.51 -7.89 -29.51
C GLU A 137 15.29 -8.21 -28.23
N HIS A 138 16.38 -7.51 -27.98
CA HIS A 138 17.31 -7.75 -26.89
C HIS A 138 17.16 -6.75 -25.75
N ASN A 139 16.63 -5.55 -25.99
CA ASN A 139 16.66 -4.44 -25.05
C ASN A 139 15.27 -4.03 -24.59
N LYS A 140 15.15 -3.88 -23.28
CA LYS A 140 13.94 -3.41 -22.60
C LYS A 140 14.30 -2.39 -21.52
N ILE A 141 13.50 -1.35 -21.40
CA ILE A 141 13.57 -0.38 -20.29
C ILE A 141 12.29 -0.41 -19.49
N ALA A 142 12.42 -0.24 -18.18
CA ALA A 142 11.31 -0.08 -17.26
C ALA A 142 11.65 0.99 -16.24
N THR A 143 10.71 1.89 -15.99
CA THR A 143 10.86 2.92 -14.97
C THR A 143 9.58 3.09 -14.20
N HIS A 144 9.66 3.48 -12.93
CA HIS A 144 8.52 3.97 -12.20
C HIS A 144 8.87 5.11 -11.25
N ILE A 145 7.88 5.96 -11.06
CA ILE A 145 7.86 7.03 -10.08
C ILE A 145 6.65 6.79 -9.20
N ARG A 146 6.83 6.84 -7.89
CA ARG A 146 5.76 6.64 -6.91
C ARG A 146 5.89 7.67 -5.80
N TYR A 147 4.76 8.22 -5.41
CA TYR A 147 4.71 9.22 -4.36
C TYR A 147 3.55 8.91 -3.43
N PHE A 148 3.83 8.97 -2.15
CA PHE A 148 2.86 8.87 -1.08
C PHE A 148 2.84 10.17 -0.29
N ASP A 149 1.64 10.61 0.09
CA ASP A 149 1.39 11.70 1.01
C ASP A 149 0.46 11.22 2.11
N ASN A 150 0.91 11.32 3.36
CA ASN A 150 0.21 10.82 4.53
C ASN A 150 -0.03 11.97 5.51
N GLN A 151 -1.26 12.05 5.99
CA GLN A 151 -1.71 13.02 6.98
C GLN A 151 -2.58 12.33 8.01
N ASP A 152 -2.67 12.89 9.21
CA ASP A 152 -3.63 12.41 10.20
C ASP A 152 -5.08 12.60 9.73
N SER A 153 -5.98 11.82 10.32
CA SER A 153 -7.42 11.84 10.05
C SER A 153 -8.21 11.90 11.35
N GLY A 154 -9.36 12.57 11.29
CA GLY A 154 -10.31 12.64 12.41
C GLY A 154 -9.67 13.10 13.72
N ASP A 155 -9.83 12.32 14.77
CA ASP A 155 -9.33 12.63 16.11
C ASP A 155 -7.81 12.44 16.28
N ALA A 156 -7.10 12.01 15.24
CA ALA A 156 -5.66 11.79 15.25
C ALA A 156 -5.19 11.00 16.48
N ILE A 157 -5.81 9.83 16.73
CA ILE A 157 -5.61 9.05 17.96
C ILE A 157 -4.16 8.61 18.18
N TYR A 158 -3.35 8.57 17.14
CA TYR A 158 -1.91 8.33 17.21
C TYR A 158 -1.07 9.61 17.14
N GLY A 159 -1.72 10.79 17.19
CA GLY A 159 -1.09 12.10 17.09
C GLY A 159 -0.96 12.55 15.63
N GLU A 160 -0.25 13.66 15.45
CA GLU A 160 -0.02 14.28 14.15
C GLU A 160 0.76 13.34 13.23
N ILE A 161 0.28 13.16 12.01
CA ILE A 161 0.93 12.41 10.94
C ILE A 161 1.07 13.35 9.74
N GLU A 162 2.31 13.65 9.38
CA GLU A 162 2.66 14.43 8.20
C GLU A 162 3.95 13.89 7.63
N ASN A 163 3.85 13.01 6.64
CA ASN A 163 5.03 12.47 5.97
C ASN A 163 4.75 12.15 4.51
N GLN A 164 5.80 12.20 3.71
CA GLN A 164 5.77 11.88 2.30
C GLN A 164 6.87 10.87 1.97
N ALA A 165 6.62 10.04 0.96
CA ALA A 165 7.59 9.11 0.43
C ALA A 165 7.68 9.22 -1.09
N LEU A 166 8.88 9.45 -1.60
CA LEU A 166 9.18 9.42 -3.03
C LEU A 166 10.00 8.17 -3.33
N SER A 167 9.61 7.45 -4.37
CA SER A 167 10.32 6.26 -4.86
C SER A 167 10.49 6.34 -6.37
N LEU A 168 11.72 6.23 -6.83
CA LEU A 168 12.12 6.25 -8.24
C LEU A 168 12.87 4.97 -8.56
N LYS A 169 12.56 4.33 -9.67
CA LYS A 169 13.33 3.18 -10.16
C LYS A 169 13.48 3.23 -11.67
N GLY A 170 14.68 2.92 -12.16
CA GLY A 170 14.97 2.66 -13.56
C GLY A 170 15.64 1.31 -13.73
N ALA A 171 15.22 0.53 -14.71
CA ALA A 171 15.82 -0.75 -15.06
C ALA A 171 16.07 -0.83 -16.57
N TRP A 172 17.20 -1.37 -16.94
CA TRP A 172 17.53 -1.76 -18.30
C TRP A 172 17.84 -3.25 -18.34
N THR A 173 17.21 -3.94 -19.27
CA THR A 173 17.41 -5.36 -19.49
C THR A 173 17.98 -5.57 -20.88
N HIS A 174 19.06 -6.32 -20.98
CA HIS A 174 19.66 -6.81 -22.23
C HIS A 174 19.74 -8.33 -22.16
N ASP A 175 18.96 -9.00 -22.98
CA ASP A 175 18.76 -10.46 -22.96
C ASP A 175 18.48 -10.97 -21.53
N ASN A 176 19.41 -11.74 -20.96
CA ASN A 176 19.31 -12.30 -19.61
C ASN A 176 19.97 -11.42 -18.52
N HIS A 177 20.50 -10.25 -18.87
CA HIS A 177 21.17 -9.33 -17.96
C HIS A 177 20.26 -8.16 -17.65
N MET A 178 20.13 -7.82 -16.37
CA MET A 178 19.38 -6.65 -15.91
C MET A 178 20.24 -5.81 -14.97
N ILE A 179 20.20 -4.51 -15.20
CA ILE A 179 20.74 -3.51 -14.27
C ILE A 179 19.55 -2.66 -13.83
N ASP A 180 19.35 -2.54 -12.53
CA ASP A 180 18.37 -1.61 -12.00
C ASP A 180 19.00 -0.66 -10.96
N VAL A 181 18.46 0.55 -10.92
CA VAL A 181 18.84 1.60 -9.96
C VAL A 181 17.57 2.17 -9.37
N GLY A 182 17.53 2.25 -8.06
CA GLY A 182 16.43 2.83 -7.31
C GLY A 182 16.89 3.96 -6.41
N TYR A 183 15.99 4.89 -6.17
CA TYR A 183 16.13 5.94 -5.17
C TYR A 183 14.85 6.08 -4.38
N GLN A 184 14.98 6.21 -3.07
CA GLN A 184 13.87 6.44 -2.16
C GLN A 184 14.25 7.53 -1.16
N GLN A 185 13.28 8.39 -0.87
CA GLN A 185 13.40 9.41 0.15
C GLN A 185 12.10 9.55 0.92
N ILE A 186 12.22 9.64 2.24
CA ILE A 186 11.14 9.97 3.16
C ILE A 186 11.38 11.38 3.69
N PHE A 187 10.34 12.21 3.71
CA PHE A 187 10.38 13.57 4.21
C PHE A 187 9.04 13.94 4.86
N GLY A 188 8.98 15.09 5.52
CA GLY A 188 7.84 15.54 6.32
C GLY A 188 8.21 15.71 7.80
N ASP A 189 7.26 16.16 8.60
CA ASP A 189 7.53 16.53 10.00
C ASP A 189 7.38 15.38 10.97
N THR A 190 6.59 14.35 10.64
CA THR A 190 6.47 13.15 11.46
C THR A 190 7.28 12.00 10.88
N GLY A 191 8.12 11.40 11.70
CA GLY A 191 9.03 10.34 11.29
C GLY A 191 8.41 8.97 11.17
N ASN A 192 7.10 8.87 11.01
CA ASN A 192 6.47 7.59 11.08
C ASN A 192 5.77 7.17 9.81
N VAL A 193 6.09 6.00 9.39
CA VAL A 193 5.79 5.50 8.07
C VAL A 193 4.93 4.25 8.07
N ASN A 194 4.61 3.71 9.19
CA ASN A 194 3.61 2.67 9.28
C ASN A 194 2.21 3.15 8.89
N ALA A 195 2.01 4.46 8.86
CA ALA A 195 0.89 5.05 8.18
C ALA A 195 0.79 4.69 6.68
N MET A 196 1.86 4.23 6.03
CA MET A 196 1.80 3.72 4.67
C MET A 196 1.26 2.30 4.56
N PHE A 197 1.17 1.60 5.69
CA PHE A 197 0.54 0.30 5.79
C PHE A 197 -0.27 0.22 7.08
N PRO A 198 -1.56 0.16 7.01
CA PRO A 198 -2.37 -0.26 8.12
C PRO A 198 -2.24 -1.78 8.26
N THR A 199 -1.03 -2.27 8.41
CA THR A 199 -0.79 -3.67 8.70
C THR A 199 -0.09 -3.75 10.03
N LEU A 200 -0.69 -4.45 10.95
CA LEU A 200 -0.06 -4.85 12.21
C LEU A 200 1.16 -5.75 11.98
N SER A 201 1.46 -6.09 10.76
CA SER A 201 2.51 -7.06 10.44
C SER A 201 3.92 -6.50 10.46
N GLY A 202 4.12 -5.19 10.58
CA GLY A 202 5.36 -4.47 10.92
C GLY A 202 6.67 -4.79 10.18
N TRP A 203 6.73 -5.88 9.44
CA TRP A 203 7.95 -6.45 8.87
C TRP A 203 7.92 -6.62 7.35
N VAL A 204 6.86 -6.19 6.71
CA VAL A 204 6.75 -6.33 5.26
C VAL A 204 7.33 -5.10 4.60
N PRO A 205 8.32 -5.26 3.72
CA PRO A 205 8.78 -4.16 2.91
C PRO A 205 7.60 -3.65 2.09
N GLN A 206 7.45 -2.35 2.02
CA GLN A 206 6.41 -1.71 1.22
C GLN A 206 6.63 -2.09 -0.27
N PRO A 207 5.74 -2.90 -0.90
CA PRO A 207 5.97 -3.42 -2.24
C PRO A 207 5.99 -2.33 -3.33
N TYR A 208 5.55 -1.14 -2.98
CA TYR A 208 5.53 0.04 -3.86
C TYR A 208 6.69 1.01 -3.63
N LEU A 209 7.61 0.70 -2.73
CA LEU A 209 8.88 1.40 -2.55
C LEU A 209 10.03 0.59 -3.16
N VAL A 210 11.17 1.22 -3.41
CA VAL A 210 12.30 0.54 -4.08
C VAL A 210 13.14 -0.29 -3.13
N ASN A 211 13.04 -0.04 -1.84
CA ASN A 211 13.83 -0.76 -0.85
C ASN A 211 13.09 -2.01 -0.37
N TRP A 212 13.67 -3.17 -0.64
CA TRP A 212 13.15 -4.49 -0.30
C TRP A 212 13.98 -5.17 0.81
N SER A 213 14.76 -4.42 1.57
CA SER A 213 15.53 -5.01 2.66
C SER A 213 14.65 -5.39 3.85
N VAL A 214 15.20 -6.18 4.76
CA VAL A 214 14.53 -6.61 5.99
C VAL A 214 14.16 -5.42 6.90
N ALA A 215 14.85 -4.28 6.77
CA ALA A 215 14.51 -3.02 7.41
C ALA A 215 13.86 -2.10 6.38
N SER A 216 12.77 -1.49 6.74
CA SER A 216 11.92 -0.76 5.80
C SER A 216 12.38 0.67 5.55
N PHE A 217 13.55 1.11 5.79
CA PHE A 217 14.13 2.44 5.46
C PHE A 217 13.09 3.54 5.16
N ILE A 218 12.17 3.75 6.08
CA ILE A 218 10.98 4.55 5.91
C ILE A 218 10.80 5.55 7.06
N ARG A 219 11.87 5.85 7.77
CA ARG A 219 11.86 6.85 8.82
C ARG A 219 12.06 8.24 8.25
N LYS A 220 11.68 9.24 9.03
CA LYS A 220 11.90 10.65 8.68
C LYS A 220 13.34 10.87 8.22
N ASP A 221 13.48 11.61 7.10
CA ASP A 221 14.76 11.98 6.47
C ASP A 221 15.62 10.81 5.96
N GLU A 222 15.12 9.59 6.01
CA GLU A 222 15.82 8.44 5.43
C GLU A 222 15.88 8.54 3.91
N ARG A 223 17.04 8.18 3.38
CA ARG A 223 17.31 8.06 1.94
C ARG A 223 17.97 6.73 1.66
N SER A 224 17.60 6.10 0.55
CA SER A 224 18.24 4.87 0.07
C SER A 224 18.37 4.89 -1.45
N TRP A 225 19.41 4.23 -1.96
CA TRP A 225 19.69 4.02 -3.39
C TRP A 225 20.30 2.63 -3.62
#